data_7d45899b23925700a6e3484cc842a167
#
_entry.id   7d45899b23925700a6e3484cc842a167
#
_cell.length_a   1.000
_cell.length_b   1.000
_cell.length_c   1.000
_cell.angle_alpha   90.00
_cell.angle_beta   90.00
_cell.angle_gamma   90.00
#
_symmetry.space_group_name_H-M   'P 1'
#
loop_
_entity.id
_entity.type
_entity.pdbx_description
1 polymer ?
#
loop_
_entity_poly.entity_id
_entity_poly.type
_entity_poly.pdbx_seq_one_letter_code
_entity_poly.pdbx_strand_id
1 'polypeptide(L)'
;TQQGHVYQQVINTFTAEKAKLYYEAQVDALNFVERTVSDLDIKCDFEKVPAYIYADTEEGVDTVTKEMDAYQKLGIGPATLTEETELPYQVKKALRLDDQGQFHPVKYAKALVDHSVQNGVHFFEETRAKDLLSDNIVKTVDGHKIKAKKILVCSHYPFNDENGLYFTRLEPHRSYVIAAPAEKSSPKGMYINVEQPTRSIRSALGSDGKRYILLGGEGHVTGRQEGDTTAKYETLAAYGREKFNFQSYNYRWSAQDLETLDKVPYIGVMTSDKPDVLVATGYRKWGMTNSVVAAQIMVDNVLGK
;
A
#
# COMPACT_ATOMS: atom_id res chain seq x y z
N THR A 1 3.50 4.12 -8.11
CA THR A 1 4.91 3.72 -7.98
C THR A 1 5.70 4.62 -7.02
N GLN A 2 5.24 5.85 -6.80
CA GLN A 2 5.74 6.71 -5.74
C GLN A 2 5.29 6.16 -4.37
N GLN A 3 6.24 5.85 -3.49
CA GLN A 3 5.99 5.17 -2.20
C GLN A 3 6.45 5.98 -0.99
N GLY A 4 6.03 7.26 -0.92
CA GLY A 4 6.62 8.23 -0.02
C GLY A 4 8.08 8.49 -0.41
N HIS A 5 8.90 8.95 0.53
CA HIS A 5 10.32 9.26 0.32
C HIS A 5 11.23 8.05 0.61
N VAL A 6 11.05 6.95 -0.12
CA VAL A 6 11.72 5.66 0.19
C VAL A 6 12.94 5.36 -0.67
N TYR A 7 13.03 5.91 -1.89
CA TYR A 7 14.07 5.48 -2.82
C TYR A 7 15.47 5.87 -2.38
N GLN A 8 15.64 7.04 -1.75
CA GLN A 8 16.91 7.39 -1.14
C GLN A 8 17.34 6.37 -0.07
N GLN A 9 16.39 5.89 0.75
CA GLN A 9 16.68 4.87 1.77
C GLN A 9 17.01 3.52 1.14
N VAL A 10 16.28 3.09 0.12
CA VAL A 10 16.53 1.81 -0.58
C VAL A 10 17.89 1.82 -1.27
N ILE A 11 18.32 2.95 -1.88
CA ILE A 11 19.67 3.10 -2.44
C ILE A 11 20.74 2.92 -1.34
N ASN A 12 20.53 3.53 -0.18
CA ASN A 12 21.49 3.47 0.93
C ASN A 12 21.55 2.08 1.58
N THR A 13 20.44 1.36 1.63
CA THR A 13 20.36 0.02 2.22
C THR A 13 20.92 -1.06 1.30
N PHE A 14 20.70 -0.91 -0.01
CA PHE A 14 21.12 -1.88 -1.02
C PHE A 14 22.13 -1.27 -1.98
N THR A 15 21.77 -1.14 -3.25
CA THR A 15 22.53 -0.47 -4.30
C THR A 15 21.57 0.27 -5.22
N ALA A 16 22.10 1.17 -6.05
CA ALA A 16 21.27 1.87 -7.03
C ALA A 16 20.63 0.90 -8.04
N GLU A 17 21.34 -0.15 -8.45
CA GLU A 17 20.81 -1.16 -9.38
C GLU A 17 19.62 -1.91 -8.76
N LYS A 18 19.72 -2.34 -7.51
CA LYS A 18 18.62 -3.01 -6.80
C LYS A 18 17.44 -2.06 -6.56
N ALA A 19 17.70 -0.80 -6.20
CA ALA A 19 16.66 0.20 -6.05
C ALA A 19 15.94 0.48 -7.37
N LYS A 20 16.66 0.47 -8.50
CA LYS A 20 16.08 0.60 -9.83
C LYS A 20 15.18 -0.57 -10.17
N LEU A 21 15.63 -1.82 -9.95
CA LEU A 21 14.82 -3.01 -10.16
C LEU A 21 13.54 -2.98 -9.29
N TYR A 22 13.65 -2.52 -8.04
CA TYR A 22 12.48 -2.35 -7.18
C TYR A 22 11.49 -1.36 -7.78
N TYR A 23 11.95 -0.21 -8.28
CA TYR A 23 11.09 0.77 -8.96
C TYR A 23 10.46 0.21 -10.24
N GLU A 24 11.25 -0.42 -11.11
CA GLU A 24 10.77 -1.02 -12.37
C GLU A 24 9.67 -2.05 -12.11
N ALA A 25 9.82 -2.91 -11.10
CA ALA A 25 8.79 -3.84 -10.68
C ALA A 25 7.49 -3.14 -10.24
N GLN A 26 7.57 -1.96 -9.61
CA GLN A 26 6.38 -1.18 -9.25
C GLN A 26 5.69 -0.57 -10.49
N VAL A 27 6.47 -0.14 -11.48
CA VAL A 27 5.93 0.34 -12.78
C VAL A 27 5.22 -0.79 -13.52
N ASP A 28 5.84 -1.96 -13.60
CA ASP A 28 5.25 -3.14 -14.22
C ASP A 28 3.96 -3.55 -13.52
N ALA A 29 3.92 -3.47 -12.19
CA ALA A 29 2.72 -3.74 -11.41
C ALA A 29 1.59 -2.74 -11.68
N LEU A 30 1.90 -1.44 -11.80
CA LEU A 30 0.91 -0.42 -12.18
C LEU A 30 0.35 -0.69 -13.58
N ASN A 31 1.22 -0.97 -14.55
CA ASN A 31 0.84 -1.30 -15.90
C ASN A 31 0.00 -2.60 -15.97
N PHE A 32 0.32 -3.58 -15.12
CA PHE A 32 -0.48 -4.80 -14.99
C PHE A 32 -1.89 -4.50 -14.50
N VAL A 33 -2.03 -3.67 -13.44
CA VAL A 33 -3.35 -3.26 -12.93
C VAL A 33 -4.15 -2.55 -14.02
N GLU A 34 -3.56 -1.58 -14.71
CA GLU A 34 -4.21 -0.82 -15.78
C GLU A 34 -4.71 -1.73 -16.92
N ARG A 35 -3.85 -2.64 -17.39
CA ARG A 35 -4.24 -3.64 -18.41
C ARG A 35 -5.36 -4.55 -17.92
N THR A 36 -5.25 -5.07 -16.70
CA THR A 36 -6.28 -5.93 -16.12
C THR A 36 -7.62 -5.23 -16.00
N VAL A 37 -7.64 -3.96 -15.60
CA VAL A 37 -8.86 -3.14 -15.56
C VAL A 37 -9.46 -3.00 -16.94
N SER A 38 -8.64 -2.77 -17.97
CA SER A 38 -9.09 -2.65 -19.36
C SER A 38 -9.57 -3.99 -19.93
N ASP A 39 -8.78 -5.04 -19.80
CA ASP A 39 -9.02 -6.35 -20.42
C ASP A 39 -10.26 -7.05 -19.84
N LEU A 40 -10.51 -6.88 -18.54
CA LEU A 40 -11.65 -7.45 -17.84
C LEU A 40 -12.82 -6.46 -17.68
N ASP A 41 -12.73 -5.26 -18.26
CA ASP A 41 -13.72 -4.17 -18.14
C ASP A 41 -14.13 -3.88 -16.68
N ILE A 42 -13.16 -3.82 -15.77
CA ILE A 42 -13.41 -3.67 -14.33
C ILE A 42 -13.84 -2.23 -14.01
N LYS A 43 -15.03 -2.07 -13.48
CA LYS A 43 -15.58 -0.77 -13.07
C LYS A 43 -15.14 -0.41 -11.65
N CYS A 44 -13.86 -0.07 -11.48
CA CYS A 44 -13.24 0.23 -10.19
C CYS A 44 -12.81 1.70 -10.02
N ASP A 45 -13.39 2.62 -10.81
CA ASP A 45 -13.09 4.05 -10.75
C ASP A 45 -11.57 4.32 -10.96
N PHE A 46 -10.94 3.59 -11.90
CA PHE A 46 -9.54 3.77 -12.21
C PHE A 46 -9.30 5.14 -12.88
N GLU A 47 -8.39 5.93 -12.32
CA GLU A 47 -8.03 7.24 -12.83
C GLU A 47 -6.49 7.37 -12.90
N LYS A 48 -5.98 7.90 -14.01
CA LYS A 48 -4.57 8.37 -14.11
C LYS A 48 -4.47 9.75 -13.49
N VAL A 49 -3.66 9.87 -12.45
CA VAL A 49 -3.45 11.12 -11.70
C VAL A 49 -2.00 11.25 -11.27
N PRO A 50 -1.48 12.47 -11.06
CA PRO A 50 -0.15 12.63 -10.48
C PRO A 50 -0.14 12.24 -8.99
N ALA A 51 1.02 11.81 -8.51
CA ALA A 51 1.29 11.63 -7.09
C ALA A 51 2.33 12.65 -6.61
N TYR A 52 2.18 13.11 -5.38
CA TYR A 52 3.02 14.13 -4.79
C TYR A 52 3.56 13.69 -3.44
N ILE A 53 4.87 13.85 -3.26
CA ILE A 53 5.49 13.90 -1.94
C ILE A 53 5.73 15.37 -1.66
N TYR A 54 5.24 15.90 -0.55
CA TYR A 54 5.33 17.35 -0.30
C TYR A 54 5.84 17.68 1.11
N ALA A 55 6.34 18.91 1.25
CA ALA A 55 6.85 19.47 2.48
C ALA A 55 6.16 20.79 2.82
N ASP A 56 5.84 20.98 4.10
CA ASP A 56 5.30 22.20 4.67
C ASP A 56 6.38 22.97 5.49
N THR A 57 7.53 22.34 5.77
CA THR A 57 8.64 22.89 6.57
C THR A 57 9.94 22.98 5.77
N GLU A 58 10.91 23.77 6.21
CA GLU A 58 12.24 23.84 5.57
C GLU A 58 13.01 22.51 5.70
N GLU A 59 12.87 21.81 6.83
CA GLU A 59 13.46 20.49 7.02
C GLU A 59 12.88 19.45 6.05
N GLY A 60 11.56 19.53 5.83
CA GLY A 60 10.87 18.70 4.85
C GLY A 60 11.32 18.96 3.42
N VAL A 61 11.65 20.22 3.06
CA VAL A 61 12.18 20.58 1.73
C VAL A 61 13.46 19.84 1.42
N ASP A 62 14.37 19.68 2.39
CA ASP A 62 15.58 18.89 2.22
C ASP A 62 15.29 17.41 1.94
N THR A 63 14.30 16.85 2.63
CA THR A 63 13.86 15.46 2.41
C THR A 63 13.30 15.27 1.01
N VAL A 64 12.42 16.17 0.55
CA VAL A 64 11.85 16.14 -0.81
C VAL A 64 12.94 16.28 -1.87
N THR A 65 13.92 17.14 -1.63
CA THR A 65 15.04 17.38 -2.56
C THR A 65 15.93 16.14 -2.68
N LYS A 66 16.30 15.52 -1.56
CA LYS A 66 17.09 14.27 -1.54
C LYS A 66 16.37 13.12 -2.24
N GLU A 67 15.06 13.06 -2.11
CA GLU A 67 14.28 12.04 -2.83
C GLU A 67 14.24 12.32 -4.35
N MET A 68 14.21 13.60 -4.77
CA MET A 68 14.37 13.95 -6.19
C MET A 68 15.75 13.56 -6.73
N ASP A 69 16.82 13.73 -5.96
CA ASP A 69 18.16 13.26 -6.34
C ASP A 69 18.19 11.73 -6.54
N ALA A 70 17.49 11.00 -5.66
CA ALA A 70 17.32 9.56 -5.82
C ALA A 70 16.56 9.21 -7.11
N TYR A 71 15.49 9.95 -7.43
CA TYR A 71 14.73 9.76 -8.67
C TYR A 71 15.61 9.97 -9.90
N GLN A 72 16.39 11.05 -9.93
CA GLN A 72 17.33 11.33 -11.03
C GLN A 72 18.36 10.20 -11.17
N LYS A 73 18.93 9.75 -10.07
CA LYS A 73 19.92 8.66 -10.06
C LYS A 73 19.37 7.33 -10.57
N LEU A 74 18.08 7.05 -10.33
CA LEU A 74 17.41 5.82 -10.76
C LEU A 74 16.74 5.94 -12.13
N GLY A 75 16.65 7.16 -12.70
CA GLY A 75 15.91 7.42 -13.94
C GLY A 75 14.39 7.35 -13.74
N ILE A 76 13.89 7.69 -12.55
CA ILE A 76 12.44 7.72 -12.24
C ILE A 76 11.85 9.01 -12.83
N GLY A 77 10.85 8.87 -13.69
CA GLY A 77 10.18 10.04 -14.25
C GLY A 77 9.07 9.69 -15.24
N PRO A 78 8.39 10.74 -15.76
CA PRO A 78 8.68 12.17 -15.55
C PRO A 78 8.37 12.65 -14.14
N ALA A 79 9.35 13.23 -13.47
CA ALA A 79 9.25 13.76 -12.12
C ALA A 79 9.74 15.22 -12.07
N THR A 80 9.05 16.08 -11.30
CA THR A 80 9.40 17.50 -11.20
C THR A 80 9.27 18.00 -9.77
N LEU A 81 10.15 18.93 -9.39
CA LEU A 81 9.97 19.73 -8.17
C LEU A 81 9.07 20.92 -8.48
N THR A 82 8.10 21.20 -7.63
CA THR A 82 7.14 22.28 -7.77
C THR A 82 6.68 22.81 -6.40
N GLU A 83 6.19 24.03 -6.37
CA GLU A 83 5.45 24.60 -5.24
C GLU A 83 3.95 24.68 -5.56
N GLU A 84 3.58 24.42 -6.81
CA GLU A 84 2.20 24.44 -7.28
C GLU A 84 1.55 23.06 -7.10
N THR A 85 0.45 23.03 -6.36
CA THR A 85 -0.36 21.84 -6.11
C THR A 85 -1.84 22.20 -6.20
N GLU A 86 -2.71 21.19 -6.25
CA GLU A 86 -4.17 21.39 -6.16
C GLU A 86 -4.68 21.38 -4.70
N LEU A 87 -3.78 21.35 -3.71
CA LEU A 87 -4.16 21.49 -2.30
C LEU A 87 -4.68 22.91 -2.05
N PRO A 88 -5.70 23.09 -1.18
CA PRO A 88 -6.27 24.40 -0.90
C PRO A 88 -5.38 25.28 0.00
N TYR A 89 -4.14 24.90 0.20
CA TYR A 89 -3.11 25.63 0.95
C TYR A 89 -1.76 25.51 0.24
N GLN A 90 -0.90 26.48 0.49
CA GLN A 90 0.43 26.51 -0.11
C GLN A 90 1.36 25.49 0.59
N VAL A 91 2.11 24.75 -0.18
CA VAL A 91 3.20 23.89 0.27
C VAL A 91 4.55 24.55 -0.04
N LYS A 92 5.59 24.24 0.72
CA LYS A 92 6.93 24.79 0.48
C LYS A 92 7.62 24.14 -0.71
N LYS A 93 7.43 22.82 -0.89
CA LYS A 93 7.96 22.08 -2.03
C LYS A 93 7.22 20.75 -2.19
N ALA A 94 7.06 20.32 -3.41
CA ALA A 94 6.53 19.01 -3.74
C ALA A 94 7.36 18.33 -4.84
N LEU A 95 7.52 17.03 -4.75
CA LEU A 95 8.02 16.15 -5.79
C LEU A 95 6.82 15.50 -6.45
N ARG A 96 6.50 15.96 -7.65
CA ARG A 96 5.42 15.43 -8.49
C ARG A 96 5.95 14.30 -9.36
N LEU A 97 5.23 13.19 -9.40
CA LEU A 97 5.43 12.09 -10.34
C LEU A 97 4.14 11.89 -11.13
N ASP A 98 4.21 12.05 -12.45
CA ASP A 98 3.08 11.89 -13.35
C ASP A 98 2.75 10.42 -13.63
N ASP A 99 1.64 10.18 -14.32
CA ASP A 99 1.18 8.86 -14.80
C ASP A 99 0.96 7.81 -13.71
N GLN A 100 0.63 8.26 -12.50
CA GLN A 100 0.26 7.36 -11.41
C GLN A 100 -1.22 6.98 -11.50
N GLY A 101 -1.61 5.89 -10.82
CA GLY A 101 -2.98 5.39 -10.84
C GLY A 101 -3.62 5.38 -9.45
N GLN A 102 -4.89 5.74 -9.40
CA GLN A 102 -5.75 5.47 -8.25
C GLN A 102 -7.02 4.75 -8.68
N PHE A 103 -7.58 3.95 -7.80
CA PHE A 103 -8.81 3.19 -8.05
C PHE A 103 -9.46 2.77 -6.74
N HIS A 104 -10.66 2.21 -6.83
CA HIS A 104 -11.38 1.67 -5.69
C HIS A 104 -10.94 0.20 -5.43
N PRO A 105 -10.12 -0.08 -4.40
CA PRO A 105 -9.47 -1.38 -4.24
C PRO A 105 -10.46 -2.54 -4.02
N VAL A 106 -11.59 -2.29 -3.33
CA VAL A 106 -12.60 -3.34 -3.09
C VAL A 106 -13.32 -3.71 -4.37
N LYS A 107 -13.68 -2.73 -5.22
CA LYS A 107 -14.30 -3.03 -6.53
C LYS A 107 -13.35 -3.83 -7.43
N TYR A 108 -12.06 -3.45 -7.44
CA TYR A 108 -11.03 -4.17 -8.18
C TYR A 108 -10.86 -5.62 -7.69
N ALA A 109 -10.65 -5.80 -6.37
CA ALA A 109 -10.47 -7.12 -5.79
C ALA A 109 -11.70 -8.02 -5.98
N LYS A 110 -12.92 -7.47 -5.83
CA LYS A 110 -14.15 -8.23 -6.08
C LYS A 110 -14.22 -8.73 -7.52
N ALA A 111 -13.93 -7.88 -8.50
CA ALA A 111 -13.94 -8.29 -9.91
C ALA A 111 -12.90 -9.39 -10.20
N LEU A 112 -11.71 -9.33 -9.58
CA LEU A 112 -10.71 -10.40 -9.68
C LEU A 112 -11.22 -11.71 -9.07
N VAL A 113 -11.88 -11.65 -7.92
CA VAL A 113 -12.49 -12.85 -7.29
C VAL A 113 -13.56 -13.44 -8.22
N ASP A 114 -14.49 -12.62 -8.72
CA ASP A 114 -15.55 -13.05 -9.61
C ASP A 114 -14.98 -13.73 -10.88
N HIS A 115 -13.95 -13.11 -11.50
CA HIS A 115 -13.25 -13.68 -12.65
C HIS A 115 -12.56 -14.99 -12.31
N SER A 116 -11.89 -15.07 -11.16
CA SER A 116 -11.18 -16.28 -10.73
C SER A 116 -12.15 -17.44 -10.47
N VAL A 117 -13.29 -17.19 -9.86
CA VAL A 117 -14.35 -18.19 -9.64
C VAL A 117 -14.84 -18.74 -10.97
N GLN A 118 -15.08 -17.88 -11.97
CA GLN A 118 -15.50 -18.30 -13.32
C GLN A 118 -14.44 -19.18 -14.01
N ASN A 119 -13.17 -19.06 -13.62
CA ASN A 119 -12.04 -19.87 -14.10
C ASN A 119 -11.69 -21.04 -13.17
N GLY A 120 -12.61 -21.45 -12.28
CA GLY A 120 -12.48 -22.67 -11.47
C GLY A 120 -11.67 -22.53 -10.18
N VAL A 121 -11.35 -21.29 -9.74
CA VAL A 121 -10.75 -21.06 -8.43
C VAL A 121 -11.82 -21.15 -7.35
N HIS A 122 -11.51 -21.86 -6.27
CA HIS A 122 -12.39 -21.97 -5.10
C HIS A 122 -11.96 -21.01 -4.01
N PHE A 123 -12.91 -20.25 -3.49
CA PHE A 123 -12.74 -19.36 -2.33
C PHE A 123 -13.50 -19.92 -1.14
N PHE A 124 -12.87 -19.94 0.03
CA PHE A 124 -13.47 -20.40 1.27
C PHE A 124 -13.42 -19.25 2.28
N GLU A 125 -14.50 -18.51 2.39
CA GLU A 125 -14.67 -17.46 3.40
C GLU A 125 -14.92 -18.09 4.78
N GLU A 126 -14.76 -17.31 5.85
CA GLU A 126 -14.91 -17.75 7.24
C GLU A 126 -14.08 -19.00 7.61
N THR A 127 -13.10 -19.34 6.78
CA THR A 127 -12.26 -20.52 6.90
C THR A 127 -10.84 -20.13 7.30
N ARG A 128 -10.61 -20.02 8.61
CA ARG A 128 -9.32 -19.56 9.16
C ARG A 128 -8.28 -20.68 9.13
N ALA A 129 -7.18 -20.46 8.39
CA ALA A 129 -5.98 -21.29 8.47
C ALA A 129 -5.32 -21.12 9.84
N LYS A 130 -4.84 -22.23 10.43
CA LYS A 130 -4.25 -22.26 11.76
C LYS A 130 -2.80 -22.75 11.74
N ASP A 131 -2.57 -23.92 11.15
CA ASP A 131 -1.27 -24.59 11.19
C ASP A 131 -0.82 -25.00 9.79
N LEU A 132 0.50 -24.99 9.57
CA LEU A 132 1.18 -25.64 8.44
C LEU A 132 1.80 -26.94 8.94
N LEU A 133 1.19 -28.06 8.60
CA LEU A 133 1.69 -29.38 8.95
C LEU A 133 2.74 -29.85 7.94
N SER A 134 3.37 -31.01 8.21
CA SER A 134 4.19 -31.71 7.23
C SER A 134 3.41 -32.02 5.93
N ASP A 135 4.12 -32.36 4.86
CA ASP A 135 3.54 -32.78 3.56
C ASP A 135 2.64 -31.72 2.90
N ASN A 136 2.94 -30.43 3.09
CA ASN A 136 2.19 -29.31 2.50
C ASN A 136 0.69 -29.35 2.84
N ILE A 137 0.36 -29.57 4.10
CA ILE A 137 -1.01 -29.58 4.60
C ILE A 137 -1.28 -28.32 5.41
N VAL A 138 -2.28 -27.56 5.01
CA VAL A 138 -2.87 -26.47 5.82
C VAL A 138 -4.00 -27.06 6.66
N LYS A 139 -3.97 -26.80 7.97
CA LYS A 139 -5.06 -27.15 8.90
C LYS A 139 -5.83 -25.88 9.25
N THR A 140 -7.17 -25.95 9.20
CA THR A 140 -8.05 -24.86 9.63
C THR A 140 -8.34 -24.93 11.14
N VAL A 141 -8.88 -23.85 11.69
CA VAL A 141 -9.32 -23.81 13.09
C VAL A 141 -10.35 -24.89 13.38
N ASP A 142 -11.27 -25.16 12.43
CA ASP A 142 -12.33 -26.19 12.54
C ASP A 142 -11.83 -27.62 12.27
N GLY A 143 -10.53 -27.79 12.08
CA GLY A 143 -9.89 -29.10 11.95
C GLY A 143 -9.82 -29.67 10.53
N HIS A 144 -10.34 -28.98 9.52
CA HIS A 144 -10.20 -29.41 8.12
C HIS A 144 -8.74 -29.38 7.69
N LYS A 145 -8.36 -30.30 6.79
CA LYS A 145 -7.01 -30.41 6.26
C LYS A 145 -7.04 -30.28 4.73
N ILE A 146 -6.25 -29.36 4.22
CA ILE A 146 -6.11 -29.10 2.78
C ILE A 146 -4.67 -29.44 2.38
N LYS A 147 -4.49 -30.43 1.51
CA LYS A 147 -3.18 -30.77 0.94
C LYS A 147 -3.00 -30.06 -0.40
N ALA A 148 -1.86 -29.41 -0.59
CA ALA A 148 -1.54 -28.67 -1.82
C ALA A 148 -0.12 -29.01 -2.30
N LYS A 149 0.17 -28.78 -3.59
CA LYS A 149 1.54 -28.88 -4.14
C LYS A 149 2.40 -27.69 -3.70
N LYS A 150 1.81 -26.52 -3.66
CA LYS A 150 2.43 -25.27 -3.19
C LYS A 150 1.44 -24.52 -2.29
N ILE A 151 1.95 -23.83 -1.29
CA ILE A 151 1.18 -23.03 -0.36
C ILE A 151 1.70 -21.59 -0.44
N LEU A 152 0.82 -20.63 -0.69
CA LEU A 152 1.15 -19.20 -0.75
C LEU A 152 0.57 -18.51 0.48
N VAL A 153 1.41 -18.11 1.42
CA VAL A 153 1.01 -17.43 2.67
C VAL A 153 0.96 -15.92 2.41
N CYS A 154 -0.24 -15.43 2.08
CA CYS A 154 -0.52 -14.02 1.79
C CYS A 154 -1.44 -13.40 2.84
N SER A 155 -1.34 -13.84 4.10
CA SER A 155 -2.23 -13.48 5.20
C SER A 155 -1.87 -12.16 5.90
N HIS A 156 -1.17 -11.25 5.24
CA HIS A 156 -0.61 -10.03 5.80
C HIS A 156 0.48 -10.36 6.84
N TYR A 157 0.14 -10.74 8.07
CA TYR A 157 1.07 -11.39 9.00
C TYR A 157 1.03 -12.91 8.77
N PRO A 158 2.19 -13.56 8.58
CA PRO A 158 2.25 -15.01 8.40
C PRO A 158 1.68 -15.74 9.62
N PHE A 159 0.62 -16.55 9.43
CA PHE A 159 -0.07 -17.22 10.53
C PHE A 159 0.73 -18.37 11.16
N ASN A 160 1.74 -18.86 10.48
CA ASN A 160 2.69 -19.85 10.98
C ASN A 160 4.09 -19.25 10.95
N ASP A 161 4.52 -18.70 12.08
CA ASP A 161 5.78 -17.95 12.22
C ASP A 161 6.88 -18.70 12.99
N GLU A 162 6.67 -19.99 13.29
CA GLU A 162 7.58 -20.76 14.15
C GLU A 162 9.02 -20.80 13.64
N ASN A 163 9.22 -20.91 12.31
CA ASN A 163 10.54 -21.03 11.69
C ASN A 163 10.96 -19.75 10.93
N GLY A 164 10.04 -18.89 10.58
CA GLY A 164 10.28 -17.66 9.81
C GLY A 164 10.77 -16.50 10.67
N LEU A 165 10.41 -16.49 11.95
CA LEU A 165 10.72 -15.43 12.92
C LEU A 165 10.29 -14.05 12.43
N TYR A 166 9.12 -13.96 11.73
CA TYR A 166 8.62 -12.71 11.18
C TYR A 166 8.27 -11.68 12.25
N PHE A 167 7.93 -12.13 13.49
CA PHE A 167 7.72 -11.26 14.63
C PHE A 167 8.94 -10.41 15.01
N THR A 168 10.15 -10.82 14.60
CA THR A 168 11.39 -10.06 14.82
C THR A 168 11.77 -9.17 13.63
N ARG A 169 11.12 -9.35 12.47
CA ARG A 169 11.46 -8.71 11.19
C ARG A 169 10.40 -7.73 10.71
N LEU A 170 9.21 -7.77 11.29
CA LEU A 170 8.08 -6.97 10.89
C LEU A 170 7.64 -6.08 12.05
N GLU A 171 7.62 -4.78 11.83
CA GLU A 171 7.07 -3.83 12.80
C GLU A 171 5.65 -3.46 12.39
N PRO A 172 4.63 -3.70 13.24
CA PRO A 172 3.25 -3.35 12.93
C PRO A 172 2.99 -1.87 13.19
N HIS A 173 2.48 -1.16 12.18
CA HIS A 173 2.07 0.24 12.27
C HIS A 173 0.57 0.36 11.98
N ARG A 174 -0.14 1.08 12.83
CA ARG A 174 -1.55 1.42 12.60
C ARG A 174 -1.68 2.87 12.17
N SER A 175 -2.54 3.14 11.21
CA SER A 175 -2.92 4.47 10.79
C SER A 175 -4.43 4.60 10.66
N TYR A 176 -4.91 5.84 10.60
CA TYR A 176 -6.31 6.22 10.65
C TYR A 176 -6.66 7.02 9.41
N VAL A 177 -7.90 6.88 8.97
CA VAL A 177 -8.44 7.63 7.83
C VAL A 177 -9.84 8.13 8.18
N ILE A 178 -10.12 9.36 7.78
CA ILE A 178 -11.48 9.91 7.70
C ILE A 178 -11.82 10.22 6.26
N ALA A 179 -13.11 10.14 5.90
CA ALA A 179 -13.61 10.56 4.61
C ALA A 179 -14.70 11.62 4.78
N ALA A 180 -14.47 12.79 4.23
CA ALA A 180 -15.37 13.92 4.25
C ALA A 180 -15.83 14.29 2.84
N PRO A 181 -17.09 14.74 2.63
CA PRO A 181 -17.56 15.21 1.34
C PRO A 181 -16.71 16.40 0.85
N ALA A 182 -16.35 16.40 -0.43
CA ALA A 182 -15.71 17.53 -1.06
C ALA A 182 -16.75 18.62 -1.38
N GLU A 183 -16.68 19.79 -0.71
CA GLU A 183 -17.72 20.82 -0.86
C GLU A 183 -17.67 21.55 -2.20
N LYS A 184 -16.50 21.90 -2.72
CA LYS A 184 -16.35 22.69 -3.96
C LYS A 184 -15.39 22.08 -4.96
N SER A 185 -14.25 21.61 -4.50
CA SER A 185 -13.25 20.95 -5.33
C SER A 185 -12.49 19.96 -4.46
N SER A 186 -12.08 18.86 -5.06
CA SER A 186 -11.16 17.90 -4.44
C SER A 186 -9.86 17.88 -5.24
N PRO A 187 -8.70 17.77 -4.59
CA PRO A 187 -7.45 17.58 -5.31
C PRO A 187 -7.55 16.31 -6.18
N LYS A 188 -7.15 16.40 -7.43
CA LYS A 188 -7.15 15.24 -8.35
C LYS A 188 -5.98 14.33 -8.07
N GLY A 189 -4.84 14.88 -7.64
CA GLY A 189 -3.65 14.12 -7.31
C GLY A 189 -3.75 13.34 -5.99
N MET A 190 -2.76 12.49 -5.77
CA MET A 190 -2.52 11.79 -4.50
C MET A 190 -1.36 12.46 -3.79
N TYR A 191 -1.51 12.79 -2.51
CA TYR A 191 -0.53 13.56 -1.74
C TYR A 191 -0.13 12.84 -0.47
N ILE A 192 1.15 12.90 -0.14
CA ILE A 192 1.69 12.47 1.15
C ILE A 192 2.79 13.45 1.58
N ASN A 193 2.71 13.98 2.82
CA ASN A 193 3.77 14.84 3.33
C ASN A 193 4.95 14.02 3.87
N VAL A 194 6.09 14.69 4.05
CA VAL A 194 7.30 14.09 4.60
C VAL A 194 7.43 14.31 6.11
N GLU A 195 6.65 15.21 6.68
CA GLU A 195 6.67 15.55 8.09
C GLU A 195 6.01 14.48 8.98
N GLN A 196 6.28 14.59 10.28
CA GLN A 196 5.57 13.84 11.31
C GLN A 196 4.66 14.79 12.11
N PRO A 197 3.42 14.41 12.32
CA PRO A 197 2.75 13.20 11.87
C PRO A 197 2.44 13.22 10.37
N THR A 198 2.70 12.12 9.69
CA THR A 198 2.42 12.00 8.24
C THR A 198 0.94 12.22 7.95
N ARG A 199 0.67 12.94 6.85
CA ARG A 199 -0.66 13.15 6.28
C ARG A 199 -0.71 12.67 4.85
N SER A 200 -1.73 11.89 4.52
CA SER A 200 -2.01 11.49 3.13
C SER A 200 -3.38 12.02 2.72
N ILE A 201 -3.47 12.51 1.49
CA ILE A 201 -4.68 13.13 0.95
C ILE A 201 -4.91 12.58 -0.46
N ARG A 202 -6.12 12.11 -0.70
CA ARG A 202 -6.60 11.73 -2.03
C ARG A 202 -8.11 11.90 -2.10
N SER A 203 -8.67 11.90 -3.30
CA SER A 203 -10.11 11.88 -3.48
C SER A 203 -10.61 10.51 -3.95
N ALA A 204 -11.86 10.19 -3.67
CA ALA A 204 -12.54 9.00 -4.16
C ALA A 204 -14.02 9.28 -4.43
N LEU A 205 -14.60 8.55 -5.37
CA LEU A 205 -16.04 8.57 -5.63
C LEU A 205 -16.76 7.66 -4.64
N GLY A 206 -17.74 8.18 -3.92
CA GLY A 206 -18.62 7.41 -3.05
C GLY A 206 -19.72 6.69 -3.83
N SER A 207 -20.33 5.68 -3.21
CA SER A 207 -21.47 4.96 -3.78
C SER A 207 -22.72 5.83 -4.00
N ASP A 208 -22.79 6.98 -3.33
CA ASP A 208 -23.82 8.00 -3.47
C ASP A 208 -23.54 8.98 -4.62
N GLY A 209 -22.50 8.74 -5.41
CA GLY A 209 -22.08 9.61 -6.52
C GLY A 209 -21.35 10.89 -6.11
N LYS A 210 -21.14 11.12 -4.82
CA LYS A 210 -20.38 12.26 -4.33
C LYS A 210 -18.90 11.96 -4.27
N ARG A 211 -18.08 13.00 -4.47
CA ARG A 211 -16.65 12.89 -4.25
C ARG A 211 -16.31 13.18 -2.79
N TYR A 212 -15.43 12.36 -2.24
CA TYR A 212 -14.93 12.47 -0.86
C TYR A 212 -13.44 12.75 -0.87
N ILE A 213 -12.99 13.56 0.07
CA ILE A 213 -11.57 13.68 0.41
C ILE A 213 -11.27 12.65 1.48
N LEU A 214 -10.30 11.76 1.20
CA LEU A 214 -9.77 10.79 2.15
C LEU A 214 -8.53 11.40 2.79
N LEU A 215 -8.60 11.68 4.09
CA LEU A 215 -7.51 12.23 4.88
C LEU A 215 -6.98 11.16 5.82
N GLY A 216 -5.75 10.72 5.60
CA GLY A 216 -5.07 9.70 6.39
C GLY A 216 -3.95 10.27 7.25
N GLY A 217 -3.64 9.59 8.35
CA GLY A 217 -2.53 9.99 9.22
C GLY A 217 -2.58 9.37 10.61
N GLU A 218 -1.99 10.09 11.59
CA GLU A 218 -1.94 9.72 13.01
C GLU A 218 -1.34 8.32 13.26
N GLY A 219 -0.37 7.93 12.39
CA GLY A 219 0.29 6.62 12.48
C GLY A 219 1.08 6.44 13.77
N HIS A 220 1.07 5.21 14.29
CA HIS A 220 1.88 4.80 15.43
C HIS A 220 2.22 3.30 15.37
N VAL A 221 3.25 2.89 16.10
CA VAL A 221 3.58 1.46 16.26
C VAL A 221 2.46 0.79 17.03
N THR A 222 1.88 -0.27 16.46
CA THR A 222 0.77 -1.01 17.08
C THR A 222 1.20 -1.62 18.41
N GLY A 223 0.34 -1.49 19.44
CA GLY A 223 0.60 -2.01 20.78
C GLY A 223 1.45 -1.10 21.68
N ARG A 224 1.99 0.03 21.15
CA ARG A 224 2.72 1.02 21.96
C ARG A 224 1.92 2.30 22.24
N GLN A 225 0.69 2.38 21.75
CA GLN A 225 -0.18 3.53 21.97
C GLN A 225 -0.93 3.36 23.31
N GLU A 226 -0.81 4.35 24.18
CA GLU A 226 -1.63 4.47 25.39
C GLU A 226 -2.91 5.27 25.12
N GLY A 227 -3.98 4.94 25.81
CA GLY A 227 -5.25 5.66 25.78
C GLY A 227 -6.17 5.32 24.60
N ASP A 228 -7.23 6.14 24.46
CA ASP A 228 -8.26 5.93 23.44
C ASP A 228 -7.78 6.38 22.05
N THR A 229 -7.78 5.45 21.11
CA THR A 229 -7.44 5.72 19.72
C THR A 229 -8.51 6.53 18.96
N THR A 230 -9.69 6.75 19.53
CA THR A 230 -10.74 7.60 18.94
C THR A 230 -10.27 9.05 18.78
N ALA A 231 -9.43 9.55 19.68
CA ALA A 231 -8.82 10.87 19.60
C ALA A 231 -8.03 11.10 18.30
N LYS A 232 -7.51 10.03 17.67
CA LYS A 232 -6.81 10.11 16.39
C LYS A 232 -7.69 10.61 15.25
N TYR A 233 -8.96 10.19 15.23
CA TYR A 233 -9.93 10.68 14.25
C TYR A 233 -10.27 12.16 14.47
N GLU A 234 -10.37 12.60 15.73
CA GLU A 234 -10.62 14.01 16.04
C GLU A 234 -9.45 14.91 15.67
N THR A 235 -8.21 14.43 15.81
CA THR A 235 -7.01 15.13 15.31
C THR A 235 -7.05 15.29 13.79
N LEU A 236 -7.40 14.21 13.06
CA LEU A 236 -7.58 14.27 11.61
C LEU A 236 -8.73 15.22 11.22
N ALA A 237 -9.85 15.19 11.96
CA ALA A 237 -10.98 16.08 11.72
C ALA A 237 -10.61 17.54 11.97
N ALA A 238 -9.82 17.84 12.99
CA ALA A 238 -9.30 19.20 13.26
C ALA A 238 -8.43 19.69 12.11
N TYR A 239 -7.49 18.86 11.64
CA TYR A 239 -6.67 19.16 10.46
C TYR A 239 -7.53 19.36 9.20
N GLY A 240 -8.54 18.51 9.00
CA GLY A 240 -9.48 18.62 7.88
C GLY A 240 -10.32 19.89 7.92
N ARG A 241 -10.75 20.34 9.13
CA ARG A 241 -11.42 21.66 9.29
C ARG A 241 -10.50 22.81 8.93
N GLU A 242 -9.26 22.79 9.43
CA GLU A 242 -8.28 23.84 9.18
C GLU A 242 -7.90 23.96 7.71
N LYS A 243 -7.54 22.84 7.08
CA LYS A 243 -6.93 22.83 5.75
C LYS A 243 -7.93 22.68 4.60
N PHE A 244 -9.07 22.01 4.81
CA PHE A 244 -10.05 21.67 3.79
C PHE A 244 -11.45 22.20 4.08
N ASN A 245 -11.64 22.93 5.17
CA ASN A 245 -12.94 23.44 5.61
C ASN A 245 -13.99 22.33 5.84
N PHE A 246 -13.59 21.15 6.31
CA PHE A 246 -14.52 20.06 6.60
C PHE A 246 -15.56 20.49 7.65
N GLN A 247 -16.83 20.33 7.34
CA GLN A 247 -17.91 20.53 8.32
C GLN A 247 -18.11 19.28 9.19
N SER A 248 -17.98 18.11 8.55
CA SER A 248 -18.09 16.80 9.19
C SER A 248 -17.36 15.77 8.34
N TYR A 249 -17.20 14.56 8.86
CA TYR A 249 -16.79 13.39 8.07
C TYR A 249 -17.85 12.29 8.17
N ASN A 250 -18.04 11.54 7.08
CA ASN A 250 -19.08 10.52 7.00
C ASN A 250 -18.56 9.13 7.35
N TYR A 251 -17.26 8.88 7.07
CA TYR A 251 -16.66 7.56 7.27
C TYR A 251 -15.34 7.70 7.99
N ARG A 252 -15.02 6.68 8.79
CA ARG A 252 -13.72 6.54 9.45
C ARG A 252 -13.34 5.07 9.52
N TRP A 253 -12.05 4.79 9.43
CA TRP A 253 -11.49 3.47 9.64
C TRP A 253 -10.02 3.55 10.02
N SER A 254 -9.48 2.45 10.50
CA SER A 254 -8.05 2.29 10.70
C SER A 254 -7.58 0.99 10.07
N ALA A 255 -6.31 0.96 9.68
CA ALA A 255 -5.67 -0.22 9.15
C ALA A 255 -4.30 -0.41 9.81
N GLN A 256 -3.87 -1.66 9.91
CA GLN A 256 -2.53 -2.01 10.33
C GLN A 256 -1.72 -2.43 9.11
N ASP A 257 -0.52 -1.89 9.00
CA ASP A 257 0.47 -2.26 8.00
C ASP A 257 1.66 -2.91 8.70
N LEU A 258 2.42 -3.70 7.94
CA LEU A 258 3.66 -4.32 8.42
C LEU A 258 4.83 -3.72 7.68
N GLU A 259 5.80 -3.20 8.42
CA GLU A 259 7.04 -2.68 7.86
C GLU A 259 8.18 -3.67 8.09
N THR A 260 8.96 -3.91 7.03
CA THR A 260 10.22 -4.65 7.11
C THR A 260 11.35 -3.75 7.57
N LEU A 261 12.42 -4.32 8.08
CA LEU A 261 13.59 -3.57 8.55
C LEU A 261 14.27 -2.77 7.43
N ASP A 262 14.28 -3.32 6.21
CA ASP A 262 14.93 -2.76 5.02
C ASP A 262 13.98 -2.00 4.08
N LYS A 263 12.70 -1.88 4.47
CA LYS A 263 11.62 -1.21 3.71
C LYS A 263 11.26 -1.88 2.37
N VAL A 264 11.75 -3.08 2.10
CA VAL A 264 11.39 -3.90 0.93
C VAL A 264 10.59 -5.11 1.41
N PRO A 265 9.47 -5.48 0.74
CA PRO A 265 8.65 -6.63 1.13
C PRO A 265 9.42 -7.96 1.14
N TYR A 266 9.04 -8.87 2.01
CA TYR A 266 9.51 -10.25 1.97
C TYR A 266 8.59 -11.08 1.07
N ILE A 267 9.14 -11.52 -0.07
CA ILE A 267 8.41 -12.29 -1.09
C ILE A 267 9.31 -13.44 -1.53
N GLY A 268 8.81 -14.67 -1.45
CA GLY A 268 9.55 -15.86 -1.87
C GLY A 268 9.35 -17.04 -0.94
N VAL A 269 10.30 -17.98 -0.96
CA VAL A 269 10.28 -19.18 -0.11
C VAL A 269 10.29 -18.76 1.37
N MET A 270 9.35 -19.29 2.14
CA MET A 270 9.14 -18.88 3.54
C MET A 270 10.34 -19.27 4.42
N THR A 271 10.81 -20.50 4.29
CA THR A 271 11.98 -21.04 5.00
C THR A 271 12.66 -22.08 4.12
N SER A 272 13.98 -22.28 4.29
CA SER A 272 14.76 -23.20 3.44
C SER A 272 14.36 -24.67 3.56
N ASP A 273 13.78 -25.07 4.69
CA ASP A 273 13.28 -26.42 4.95
C ASP A 273 11.87 -26.67 4.37
N LYS A 274 11.18 -25.62 3.89
CA LYS A 274 9.85 -25.71 3.28
C LYS A 274 9.81 -25.01 1.91
N PRO A 275 10.48 -25.58 0.89
CA PRO A 275 10.62 -24.92 -0.43
C PRO A 275 9.30 -24.78 -1.19
N ASP A 276 8.26 -25.48 -0.78
CA ASP A 276 6.92 -25.41 -1.39
C ASP A 276 5.98 -24.45 -0.67
N VAL A 277 6.46 -23.76 0.37
CA VAL A 277 5.71 -22.75 1.09
C VAL A 277 6.32 -21.38 0.79
N LEU A 278 5.56 -20.52 0.12
CA LEU A 278 5.96 -19.15 -0.19
C LEU A 278 5.23 -18.16 0.73
N VAL A 279 5.86 -17.04 0.98
CA VAL A 279 5.30 -15.94 1.79
C VAL A 279 5.34 -14.65 1.01
N ALA A 280 4.34 -13.80 1.23
CA ALA A 280 4.34 -12.41 0.79
C ALA A 280 3.81 -11.52 1.92
N THR A 281 4.65 -10.62 2.42
CA THR A 281 4.34 -9.76 3.58
C THR A 281 5.21 -8.50 3.61
N GLY A 282 4.90 -7.57 4.52
CA GLY A 282 5.73 -6.39 4.74
C GLY A 282 5.57 -5.30 3.68
N TYR A 283 4.37 -5.13 3.12
CA TYR A 283 4.11 -4.15 2.05
C TYR A 283 4.06 -2.70 2.53
N ARG A 284 4.25 -2.46 3.82
CA ARG A 284 4.03 -1.16 4.45
C ARG A 284 2.61 -0.67 4.13
N LYS A 285 2.46 0.48 3.45
CA LYS A 285 1.16 1.03 3.00
C LYS A 285 0.94 0.89 1.48
N TRP A 286 1.83 0.16 0.78
CA TRP A 286 1.92 0.11 -0.68
C TRP A 286 1.52 -1.25 -1.25
N GLY A 287 0.48 -1.84 -0.65
CA GLY A 287 0.00 -3.18 -1.01
C GLY A 287 -0.51 -3.32 -2.44
N MET A 288 -1.04 -2.25 -3.07
CA MET A 288 -1.65 -2.38 -4.40
C MET A 288 -0.65 -2.79 -5.48
N THR A 289 0.55 -2.21 -5.52
CA THR A 289 1.59 -2.62 -6.47
C THR A 289 2.41 -3.79 -5.93
N ASN A 290 2.79 -3.80 -4.64
CA ASN A 290 3.57 -4.89 -4.07
C ASN A 290 2.86 -6.24 -4.12
N SER A 291 1.53 -6.31 -4.03
CA SER A 291 0.78 -7.56 -4.17
C SER A 291 0.85 -8.11 -5.61
N VAL A 292 0.87 -7.25 -6.62
CA VAL A 292 1.06 -7.67 -8.02
C VAL A 292 2.47 -8.20 -8.24
N VAL A 293 3.49 -7.49 -7.75
CA VAL A 293 4.89 -7.98 -7.80
C VAL A 293 5.01 -9.34 -7.10
N ALA A 294 4.39 -9.48 -5.92
CA ALA A 294 4.38 -10.73 -5.18
C ALA A 294 3.71 -11.86 -5.98
N ALA A 295 2.56 -11.57 -6.60
CA ALA A 295 1.86 -12.55 -7.42
C ALA A 295 2.70 -13.02 -8.62
N GLN A 296 3.39 -12.10 -9.31
CA GLN A 296 4.27 -12.44 -10.43
C GLN A 296 5.44 -13.34 -9.98
N ILE A 297 6.16 -12.97 -8.91
CA ILE A 297 7.26 -13.76 -8.36
C ILE A 297 6.78 -15.15 -7.91
N MET A 298 5.63 -15.22 -7.23
CA MET A 298 5.09 -16.49 -6.76
C MET A 298 4.62 -17.38 -7.90
N VAL A 299 3.98 -16.83 -8.93
CA VAL A 299 3.57 -17.57 -10.13
C VAL A 299 4.79 -18.13 -10.86
N ASP A 300 5.84 -17.34 -11.05
CA ASP A 300 7.08 -17.83 -11.68
C ASP A 300 7.71 -18.95 -10.86
N ASN A 301 7.75 -18.85 -9.53
CA ASN A 301 8.23 -19.93 -8.68
C ASN A 301 7.36 -21.21 -8.79
N VAL A 302 6.02 -21.06 -8.81
CA VAL A 302 5.09 -22.19 -8.96
C VAL A 302 5.27 -22.90 -10.32
N LEU A 303 5.58 -22.12 -11.38
CA LEU A 303 5.80 -22.63 -12.74
C LEU A 303 7.24 -23.11 -12.99
N GLY A 304 8.15 -22.94 -12.01
CA GLY A 304 9.55 -23.34 -12.15
C GLY A 304 10.37 -22.45 -13.10
N LYS A 305 10.04 -21.16 -13.16
CA LYS A 305 10.72 -20.14 -13.96
C LYS A 305 11.73 -19.37 -13.13
#